data_a93005b52f0d2fb96965671deab685bf
#
_entry.id   a93005b52f0d2fb96965671deab685bf
#
_cell.length_a   1.000
_cell.length_b   1.000
_cell.length_c   1.000
_cell.angle_alpha   90.00
_cell.angle_beta   90.00
_cell.angle_gamma   90.00
#
_symmetry.space_group_name_H-M   'P 1'
#
loop_
_entity.id
_entity.type
_entity.pdbx_description
1 polymer ?
#
loop_
_entity_poly.entity_id
_entity_poly.type
_entity_poly.pdbx_seq_one_letter_code
_entity_poly.pdbx_strand_id
1 'polypeptide(L)'
;MTVISPDATTTAGGPPPPAVSRRSRRRRGRVFDWMAIPAIVVLAGVIGYPMVRAIQLSFTNTNLLNSGGNKSVGFSNYHTLFTNDPIFWQSLDHTMVYTFVSVVAAGLIGLLLALATENLGGIWRVVRTMMLTPWGVPVVVVAFLFYYMFQDSGGVVNQALMNLGIIHTPILWLGNARWAMTSVIVANVWSTTPFFLLMFTAALASVPNEVVEAARVDRAGALSMLTRIKLPYLRTAAVLGTLLMVIQNFNNFPLIYSMTKGGPVNSTTTLVIYVYELAFDQFHLGFASAVGVIWLAILLVFAAVFIRLMKERVS
;
A
#
# COMPACT_ATOMS: atom_id res chain seq x y z
N MET A 1 -50.82 -6.33 -71.36
CA MET A 1 -50.84 -5.69 -70.04
C MET A 1 -51.06 -6.74 -69.01
N THR A 2 -49.99 -7.30 -68.43
CA THR A 2 -50.07 -8.42 -67.46
C THR A 2 -49.42 -7.90 -66.21
N VAL A 3 -50.22 -7.76 -65.16
CA VAL A 3 -49.77 -7.32 -63.81
C VAL A 3 -49.25 -8.55 -63.07
N ILE A 4 -47.98 -8.50 -62.74
CA ILE A 4 -47.31 -9.50 -61.90
C ILE A 4 -47.40 -9.04 -60.42
N SER A 5 -48.03 -9.85 -59.58
CA SER A 5 -48.10 -9.69 -58.11
C SER A 5 -46.81 -10.19 -57.47
N PRO A 6 -46.20 -9.52 -56.48
CA PRO A 6 -45.04 -10.04 -55.79
C PRO A 6 -45.48 -11.02 -54.65
N ASP A 7 -44.90 -12.21 -54.70
CA ASP A 7 -45.05 -13.27 -53.69
C ASP A 7 -44.51 -12.86 -52.33
N ALA A 8 -45.27 -13.15 -51.30
CA ALA A 8 -44.91 -13.00 -49.91
C ALA A 8 -43.96 -14.16 -49.49
N THR A 9 -42.67 -13.81 -49.29
CA THR A 9 -41.70 -14.74 -48.70
C THR A 9 -41.97 -14.94 -47.21
N THR A 10 -42.44 -16.08 -46.87
CA THR A 10 -42.63 -16.60 -45.51
C THR A 10 -41.24 -16.75 -44.83
N THR A 11 -40.91 -15.89 -43.89
CA THR A 11 -39.74 -16.08 -43.04
C THR A 11 -40.01 -17.21 -42.06
N ALA A 12 -39.34 -18.36 -42.28
CA ALA A 12 -39.35 -19.49 -41.36
C ALA A 12 -38.68 -19.07 -40.05
N GLY A 13 -39.49 -19.01 -38.98
CA GLY A 13 -39.01 -18.79 -37.62
C GLY A 13 -38.16 -19.99 -37.16
N GLY A 14 -36.88 -19.73 -36.93
CA GLY A 14 -35.99 -20.71 -36.29
C GLY A 14 -36.48 -21.02 -34.86
N PRO A 15 -36.17 -22.20 -34.34
CA PRO A 15 -36.58 -22.60 -32.99
C PRO A 15 -36.03 -21.65 -31.95
N PRO A 16 -36.79 -21.29 -30.90
CA PRO A 16 -36.33 -20.40 -29.84
C PRO A 16 -35.11 -21.01 -29.13
N PRO A 17 -34.15 -20.20 -28.68
CA PRO A 17 -32.98 -20.70 -27.96
C PRO A 17 -33.41 -21.43 -26.68
N PRO A 18 -32.74 -22.52 -26.31
CA PRO A 18 -33.11 -23.31 -25.14
C PRO A 18 -33.09 -22.46 -23.87
N ALA A 19 -34.20 -22.42 -23.17
CA ALA A 19 -34.34 -21.72 -21.91
C ALA A 19 -33.35 -22.29 -20.88
N VAL A 20 -32.29 -21.54 -20.58
CA VAL A 20 -31.31 -21.91 -19.55
C VAL A 20 -32.04 -21.91 -18.21
N SER A 21 -32.29 -23.11 -17.64
CA SER A 21 -33.07 -23.25 -16.45
C SER A 21 -32.44 -22.51 -15.27
N ARG A 22 -33.19 -21.62 -14.63
CA ARG A 22 -32.78 -20.86 -13.43
C ARG A 22 -32.28 -21.75 -12.27
N ARG A 23 -32.58 -23.03 -12.30
CA ARG A 23 -32.14 -24.05 -11.31
C ARG A 23 -30.65 -24.38 -11.39
N SER A 24 -30.00 -24.30 -12.54
CA SER A 24 -28.56 -24.57 -12.68
C SER A 24 -27.68 -23.48 -12.08
N ARG A 25 -28.10 -22.21 -12.08
CA ARG A 25 -27.40 -21.11 -11.44
C ARG A 25 -27.39 -21.18 -9.90
N ARG A 26 -28.50 -21.62 -9.27
CA ARG A 26 -28.57 -21.78 -7.80
C ARG A 26 -27.72 -22.92 -7.26
N ARG A 27 -27.54 -24.02 -8.01
CA ARG A 27 -26.69 -25.15 -7.58
C ARG A 27 -25.20 -24.83 -7.68
N ARG A 28 -24.77 -24.07 -8.70
CA ARG A 28 -23.36 -23.64 -8.83
C ARG A 28 -22.94 -22.69 -7.68
N GLY A 29 -23.80 -21.79 -7.23
CA GLY A 29 -23.52 -20.93 -6.08
C GLY A 29 -23.25 -21.76 -4.81
N ARG A 30 -24.11 -22.71 -4.48
CA ARG A 30 -23.97 -23.52 -3.26
C ARG A 30 -22.71 -24.38 -3.20
N VAL A 31 -22.27 -24.97 -4.32
CA VAL A 31 -21.03 -25.77 -4.36
C VAL A 31 -19.82 -24.88 -4.17
N PHE A 32 -19.83 -23.67 -4.75
CA PHE A 32 -18.76 -22.70 -4.59
C PHE A 32 -18.66 -22.18 -3.14
N ASP A 33 -19.81 -21.98 -2.48
CA ASP A 33 -19.86 -21.57 -1.07
C ASP A 33 -19.23 -22.64 -0.14
N TRP A 34 -19.48 -23.93 -0.39
CA TRP A 34 -18.90 -25.03 0.39
C TRP A 34 -17.39 -25.18 0.17
N MET A 35 -16.88 -24.91 -1.03
CA MET A 35 -15.44 -24.94 -1.31
C MET A 35 -14.67 -23.80 -0.64
N ALA A 36 -15.34 -22.69 -0.28
CA ALA A 36 -14.73 -21.60 0.45
C ALA A 36 -14.61 -21.87 1.97
N ILE A 37 -15.43 -22.77 2.53
CA ILE A 37 -15.47 -23.05 3.97
C ILE A 37 -14.10 -23.45 4.55
N PRO A 38 -13.33 -24.40 3.96
CA PRO A 38 -12.03 -24.76 4.50
C PRO A 38 -11.05 -23.56 4.57
N ALA A 39 -11.05 -22.72 3.54
CA ALA A 39 -10.22 -21.53 3.52
C ALA A 39 -10.65 -20.51 4.60
N ILE A 40 -11.95 -20.28 4.75
CA ILE A 40 -12.51 -19.40 5.79
C ILE A 40 -12.18 -19.94 7.19
N VAL A 41 -12.29 -21.23 7.44
CA VAL A 41 -11.97 -21.86 8.74
C VAL A 41 -10.48 -21.68 9.07
N VAL A 42 -9.60 -21.92 8.09
CA VAL A 42 -8.15 -21.71 8.28
C VAL A 42 -7.85 -20.24 8.55
N LEU A 43 -8.41 -19.31 7.79
CA LEU A 43 -8.22 -17.87 8.00
C LEU A 43 -8.76 -17.43 9.36
N ALA A 44 -9.95 -17.90 9.75
CA ALA A 44 -10.53 -17.60 11.06
C ALA A 44 -9.68 -18.14 12.21
N GLY A 45 -9.10 -19.35 12.07
CA GLY A 45 -8.22 -19.94 13.07
C GLY A 45 -6.87 -19.24 13.15
N VAL A 46 -6.22 -19.00 12.02
CA VAL A 46 -4.83 -18.47 11.99
C VAL A 46 -4.78 -16.97 12.23
N ILE A 47 -5.77 -16.21 11.73
CA ILE A 47 -5.80 -14.75 11.87
C ILE A 47 -6.80 -14.32 12.96
N GLY A 48 -8.01 -14.86 12.93
CA GLY A 48 -9.08 -14.44 13.83
C GLY A 48 -8.79 -14.78 15.30
N TYR A 49 -8.28 -15.98 15.61
CA TYR A 49 -7.97 -16.36 16.98
C TYR A 49 -6.90 -15.46 17.63
N PRO A 50 -5.71 -15.24 17.03
CA PRO A 50 -4.73 -14.30 17.61
C PRO A 50 -5.27 -12.87 17.75
N MET A 51 -6.08 -12.41 16.81
CA MET A 51 -6.68 -11.08 16.86
C MET A 51 -7.64 -10.95 18.05
N VAL A 52 -8.51 -11.93 18.27
CA VAL A 52 -9.40 -11.96 19.46
C VAL A 52 -8.59 -12.02 20.76
N ARG A 53 -7.53 -12.82 20.78
CA ARG A 53 -6.63 -12.90 21.94
C ARG A 53 -5.92 -11.57 22.21
N ALA A 54 -5.44 -10.87 21.17
CA ALA A 54 -4.86 -9.53 21.32
C ALA A 54 -5.88 -8.55 21.91
N ILE A 55 -7.14 -8.56 21.41
CA ILE A 55 -8.20 -7.74 21.98
C ILE A 55 -8.45 -8.08 23.45
N GLN A 56 -8.50 -9.36 23.84
CA GLN A 56 -8.65 -9.76 25.24
C GLN A 56 -7.46 -9.30 26.10
N LEU A 57 -6.23 -9.49 25.63
CA LEU A 57 -5.02 -9.06 26.32
C LEU A 57 -4.96 -7.56 26.52
N SER A 58 -5.51 -6.75 25.61
CA SER A 58 -5.51 -5.29 25.72
C SER A 58 -6.24 -4.75 26.96
N PHE A 59 -7.13 -5.55 27.56
CA PHE A 59 -7.83 -5.24 28.80
C PHE A 59 -7.16 -5.81 30.05
N THR A 60 -5.94 -6.33 29.93
CA THR A 60 -5.19 -6.95 31.03
C THR A 60 -3.85 -6.26 31.26
N ASN A 61 -3.27 -6.43 32.43
CA ASN A 61 -1.91 -5.99 32.73
C ASN A 61 -0.88 -7.11 32.50
N THR A 62 -1.10 -7.95 31.49
CA THR A 62 -0.22 -9.07 31.19
C THR A 62 1.20 -8.61 30.92
N ASN A 63 2.13 -9.08 31.78
CA ASN A 63 3.56 -8.88 31.63
C ASN A 63 4.24 -10.24 31.80
N LEU A 64 5.11 -10.62 30.85
CA LEU A 64 5.76 -11.93 30.83
C LEU A 64 6.83 -12.08 31.90
N LEU A 65 7.37 -10.98 32.45
CA LEU A 65 8.36 -10.99 33.50
C LEU A 65 7.75 -11.16 34.91
N ASN A 66 6.47 -10.83 35.06
CA ASN A 66 5.80 -10.87 36.35
C ASN A 66 4.89 -12.09 36.47
N SER A 67 5.24 -13.02 37.34
CA SER A 67 4.45 -14.22 37.66
C SER A 67 3.10 -13.91 38.33
N GLY A 68 2.76 -12.65 38.59
CA GLY A 68 1.60 -12.20 39.36
C GLY A 68 0.23 -12.34 38.67
N GLY A 69 0.17 -13.02 37.53
CA GLY A 69 -1.07 -13.36 36.85
C GLY A 69 -1.64 -12.22 35.99
N ASN A 70 -2.40 -12.64 35.00
CA ASN A 70 -3.13 -11.76 34.09
C ASN A 70 -4.37 -11.17 34.78
N LYS A 71 -4.23 -10.01 35.41
CA LYS A 71 -5.38 -9.32 36.03
C LYS A 71 -6.07 -8.45 34.97
N SER A 72 -7.40 -8.50 34.96
CA SER A 72 -8.17 -7.56 34.15
C SER A 72 -8.04 -6.14 34.72
N VAL A 73 -7.66 -5.18 33.89
CA VAL A 73 -7.54 -3.76 34.25
C VAL A 73 -8.57 -2.88 33.51
N GLY A 74 -9.52 -3.52 32.81
CA GLY A 74 -10.51 -2.81 32.03
C GLY A 74 -9.88 -1.87 31.01
N PHE A 75 -10.30 -0.62 30.98
CA PHE A 75 -9.81 0.40 30.03
C PHE A 75 -8.57 1.16 30.49
N SER A 76 -7.91 0.75 31.58
CA SER A 76 -6.75 1.46 32.14
C SER A 76 -5.60 1.60 31.12
N ASN A 77 -5.30 0.56 30.33
CA ASN A 77 -4.29 0.61 29.28
C ASN A 77 -4.58 1.71 28.26
N TYR A 78 -5.83 1.82 27.83
CA TYR A 78 -6.27 2.85 26.86
C TYR A 78 -6.22 4.26 27.48
N HIS A 79 -6.62 4.39 28.76
CA HIS A 79 -6.50 5.67 29.47
C HIS A 79 -5.03 6.12 29.55
N THR A 80 -4.14 5.23 29.97
CA THR A 80 -2.69 5.53 30.04
C THR A 80 -2.13 5.89 28.65
N LEU A 81 -2.52 5.13 27.60
CA LEU A 81 -2.09 5.34 26.24
C LEU A 81 -2.42 6.76 25.74
N PHE A 82 -3.63 7.23 26.00
CA PHE A 82 -4.07 8.54 25.47
C PHE A 82 -3.65 9.72 26.34
N THR A 83 -3.44 9.53 27.65
CA THR A 83 -3.18 10.64 28.58
C THR A 83 -1.74 10.75 29.04
N ASN A 84 -1.02 9.60 29.17
CA ASN A 84 0.27 9.56 29.87
C ASN A 84 1.39 8.96 29.01
N ASP A 85 1.14 8.64 27.74
CA ASP A 85 2.14 8.02 26.87
C ASP A 85 2.51 8.93 25.69
N PRO A 86 3.57 9.75 25.83
CA PRO A 86 4.02 10.63 24.74
C PRO A 86 4.60 9.85 23.56
N ILE A 87 5.15 8.63 23.81
CA ILE A 87 5.76 7.80 22.76
C ILE A 87 4.69 7.29 21.78
N PHE A 88 3.50 6.99 22.28
CA PHE A 88 2.38 6.62 21.43
C PHE A 88 2.06 7.71 20.39
N TRP A 89 1.89 8.94 20.84
CA TRP A 89 1.56 10.06 19.95
C TRP A 89 2.66 10.35 18.95
N GLN A 90 3.92 10.28 19.40
CA GLN A 90 5.09 10.41 18.53
C GLN A 90 5.14 9.29 17.50
N SER A 91 4.89 8.04 17.90
CA SER A 91 4.87 6.87 17.00
C SER A 91 3.73 6.94 15.98
N LEU A 92 2.59 7.48 16.39
CA LEU A 92 1.47 7.74 15.48
C LEU A 92 1.83 8.79 14.42
N ASP A 93 2.41 9.92 14.85
CA ASP A 93 2.90 10.97 13.92
C ASP A 93 3.94 10.41 12.94
N HIS A 94 4.93 9.68 13.44
CA HIS A 94 5.95 9.04 12.59
C HIS A 94 5.34 8.05 11.61
N THR A 95 4.31 7.27 12.01
CA THR A 95 3.59 6.36 11.13
C THR A 95 2.89 7.13 10.01
N MET A 96 2.24 8.25 10.33
CA MET A 96 1.57 9.10 9.34
C MET A 96 2.57 9.73 8.39
N VAL A 97 3.62 10.36 8.91
CA VAL A 97 4.67 10.99 8.10
C VAL A 97 5.33 9.97 7.18
N TYR A 98 5.80 8.84 7.73
CA TYR A 98 6.42 7.77 6.96
C TYR A 98 5.51 7.27 5.84
N THR A 99 4.26 6.95 6.17
CA THR A 99 3.31 6.36 5.22
C THR A 99 2.94 7.35 4.12
N PHE A 100 2.46 8.54 4.49
CA PHE A 100 1.93 9.47 3.49
C PHE A 100 3.03 10.07 2.62
N VAL A 101 4.18 10.45 3.20
CA VAL A 101 5.30 10.97 2.42
C VAL A 101 5.83 9.91 1.46
N SER A 102 6.01 8.67 1.92
CA SER A 102 6.47 7.57 1.05
C SER A 102 5.49 7.28 -0.08
N VAL A 103 4.20 7.16 0.22
CA VAL A 103 3.17 6.83 -0.78
C VAL A 103 3.03 7.95 -1.82
N VAL A 104 2.98 9.21 -1.38
CA VAL A 104 2.87 10.36 -2.28
C VAL A 104 4.12 10.48 -3.15
N ALA A 105 5.32 10.40 -2.56
CA ALA A 105 6.56 10.48 -3.31
C ALA A 105 6.71 9.34 -4.33
N ALA A 106 6.49 8.08 -3.91
CA ALA A 106 6.56 6.93 -4.80
C ALA A 106 5.49 7.00 -5.91
N GLY A 107 4.28 7.43 -5.57
CA GLY A 107 3.19 7.62 -6.52
C GLY A 107 3.50 8.68 -7.58
N LEU A 108 4.02 9.84 -7.16
CA LEU A 108 4.41 10.91 -8.09
C LEU A 108 5.57 10.48 -8.99
N ILE A 109 6.62 9.88 -8.42
CA ILE A 109 7.76 9.38 -9.20
C ILE A 109 7.31 8.28 -10.17
N GLY A 110 6.50 7.32 -9.70
CA GLY A 110 5.95 6.24 -10.53
C GLY A 110 5.08 6.77 -11.68
N LEU A 111 4.26 7.79 -11.44
CA LEU A 111 3.46 8.46 -12.47
C LEU A 111 4.35 9.17 -13.51
N LEU A 112 5.34 9.93 -13.05
CA LEU A 112 6.27 10.62 -13.94
C LEU A 112 7.04 9.64 -14.81
N LEU A 113 7.54 8.53 -14.24
CA LEU A 113 8.23 7.48 -14.98
C LEU A 113 7.30 6.76 -15.97
N ALA A 114 6.04 6.49 -15.61
CA ALA A 114 5.06 5.88 -16.50
C ALA A 114 4.77 6.77 -17.71
N LEU A 115 4.55 8.07 -17.49
CA LEU A 115 4.33 9.06 -18.56
C LEU A 115 5.57 9.25 -19.44
N ALA A 116 6.76 9.35 -18.83
CA ALA A 116 8.02 9.51 -19.56
C ALA A 116 8.34 8.32 -20.46
N THR A 117 7.92 7.11 -20.06
CA THR A 117 8.22 5.87 -20.79
C THR A 117 7.06 5.35 -21.64
N GLU A 118 5.90 6.04 -21.69
CA GLU A 118 4.68 5.58 -22.35
C GLU A 118 4.88 5.32 -23.85
N ASN A 119 5.48 6.28 -24.57
CA ASN A 119 5.63 6.24 -26.02
C ASN A 119 7.01 5.72 -26.46
N LEU A 120 7.84 5.23 -25.53
CA LEU A 120 9.18 4.79 -25.82
C LEU A 120 9.19 3.28 -26.15
N GLY A 121 9.67 2.94 -27.37
CA GLY A 121 9.83 1.56 -27.85
C GLY A 121 11.28 1.06 -27.76
N GLY A 122 11.55 -0.13 -28.28
CA GLY A 122 12.91 -0.68 -28.37
C GLY A 122 13.59 -0.85 -27.02
N ILE A 123 14.79 -0.27 -26.87
CA ILE A 123 15.63 -0.38 -25.67
C ILE A 123 14.94 0.12 -24.39
N TRP A 124 14.04 1.09 -24.52
CA TRP A 124 13.31 1.65 -23.37
C TRP A 124 12.36 0.65 -22.71
N ARG A 125 11.91 -0.37 -23.43
CA ARG A 125 11.16 -1.48 -22.82
C ARG A 125 12.03 -2.25 -21.83
N VAL A 126 13.30 -2.47 -22.16
CA VAL A 126 14.27 -3.10 -21.28
C VAL A 126 14.54 -2.21 -20.06
N VAL A 127 14.76 -0.91 -20.28
CA VAL A 127 14.97 0.06 -19.21
C VAL A 127 13.77 0.07 -18.24
N ARG A 128 12.53 0.08 -18.76
CA ARG A 128 11.33 -0.01 -17.92
C ARG A 128 11.30 -1.30 -17.10
N THR A 129 11.66 -2.43 -17.70
CA THR A 129 11.74 -3.71 -16.98
C THR A 129 12.79 -3.67 -15.88
N MET A 130 13.96 -3.05 -16.13
CA MET A 130 14.97 -2.85 -15.10
C MET A 130 14.50 -1.95 -13.95
N MET A 131 13.68 -0.93 -14.24
CA MET A 131 13.07 -0.08 -13.21
C MET A 131 12.10 -0.84 -12.29
N LEU A 132 11.64 -2.04 -12.67
CA LEU A 132 10.80 -2.88 -11.81
C LEU A 132 11.60 -3.75 -10.84
N THR A 133 12.91 -3.89 -11.05
CA THR A 133 13.79 -4.74 -10.24
C THR A 133 13.72 -4.42 -8.73
N PRO A 134 13.69 -3.16 -8.27
CA PRO A 134 13.65 -2.86 -6.84
C PRO A 134 12.48 -3.50 -6.08
N TRP A 135 11.34 -3.66 -6.75
CA TRP A 135 10.16 -4.27 -6.13
C TRP A 135 10.29 -5.79 -5.91
N GLY A 136 11.14 -6.45 -6.70
CA GLY A 136 11.46 -7.87 -6.54
C GLY A 136 12.52 -8.16 -5.46
N VAL A 137 13.20 -7.14 -4.94
CA VAL A 137 14.22 -7.31 -3.90
C VAL A 137 13.56 -7.49 -2.54
N PRO A 138 13.94 -8.52 -1.74
CA PRO A 138 13.43 -8.68 -0.38
C PRO A 138 13.66 -7.42 0.46
N VAL A 139 12.63 -6.96 1.17
CA VAL A 139 12.65 -5.67 1.90
C VAL A 139 13.80 -5.55 2.90
N VAL A 140 14.20 -6.65 3.53
CA VAL A 140 15.35 -6.69 4.46
C VAL A 140 16.67 -6.43 3.73
N VAL A 141 16.81 -6.94 2.50
CA VAL A 141 17.99 -6.68 1.65
C VAL A 141 18.03 -5.21 1.24
N VAL A 142 16.87 -4.62 0.89
CA VAL A 142 16.75 -3.18 0.64
C VAL A 142 17.19 -2.38 1.87
N ALA A 143 16.74 -2.77 3.06
CA ALA A 143 17.12 -2.12 4.30
C ALA A 143 18.63 -2.12 4.52
N PHE A 144 19.30 -3.27 4.36
CA PHE A 144 20.75 -3.36 4.50
C PHE A 144 21.50 -2.60 3.41
N LEU A 145 21.00 -2.64 2.15
CA LEU A 145 21.59 -1.86 1.07
C LEU A 145 21.63 -0.37 1.44
N PHE A 146 20.49 0.18 1.82
CA PHE A 146 20.40 1.58 2.20
C PHE A 146 21.11 1.89 3.52
N TYR A 147 21.11 0.96 4.48
CA TYR A 147 21.90 1.08 5.70
C TYR A 147 23.38 1.33 5.39
N TYR A 148 23.99 0.52 4.51
CA TYR A 148 25.38 0.69 4.11
C TYR A 148 25.61 1.94 3.23
N MET A 149 24.66 2.28 2.36
CA MET A 149 24.75 3.51 1.56
C MET A 149 24.75 4.79 2.41
N PHE A 150 24.01 4.77 3.53
CA PHE A 150 23.85 5.89 4.46
C PHE A 150 24.84 5.86 5.63
N GLN A 151 25.85 4.99 5.63
CA GLN A 151 26.90 5.01 6.65
C GLN A 151 27.62 6.37 6.67
N ASP A 152 27.95 6.86 7.86
CA ASP A 152 28.70 8.10 8.04
C ASP A 152 30.15 7.97 7.54
N SER A 153 30.80 6.84 7.83
CA SER A 153 32.15 6.52 7.38
C SER A 153 32.10 5.55 6.21
N GLY A 154 32.49 6.02 5.02
CA GLY A 154 32.59 5.21 3.81
C GLY A 154 31.26 4.98 3.06
N GLY A 155 30.15 5.54 3.51
CA GLY A 155 28.85 5.44 2.83
C GLY A 155 28.87 6.16 1.47
N VAL A 156 28.33 5.47 0.45
CA VAL A 156 28.33 5.96 -0.94
C VAL A 156 27.65 7.33 -1.08
N VAL A 157 26.57 7.56 -0.30
CA VAL A 157 25.82 8.82 -0.37
C VAL A 157 26.68 9.99 0.12
N ASN A 158 27.34 9.87 1.27
CA ASN A 158 28.26 10.91 1.77
C ASN A 158 29.42 11.13 0.81
N GLN A 159 30.02 10.07 0.30
CA GLN A 159 31.12 10.16 -0.65
C GLN A 159 30.71 10.91 -1.93
N ALA A 160 29.54 10.59 -2.49
CA ALA A 160 29.03 11.26 -3.69
C ALA A 160 28.77 12.75 -3.44
N LEU A 161 28.14 13.09 -2.31
CA LEU A 161 27.84 14.48 -1.96
C LEU A 161 29.11 15.32 -1.68
N MET A 162 30.12 14.72 -1.05
CA MET A 162 31.43 15.37 -0.85
C MET A 162 32.18 15.58 -2.17
N ASN A 163 32.19 14.57 -3.04
CA ASN A 163 32.84 14.67 -4.35
C ASN A 163 32.18 15.72 -5.26
N LEU A 164 30.86 15.93 -5.12
CA LEU A 164 30.14 16.99 -5.82
C LEU A 164 30.27 18.37 -5.16
N GLY A 165 30.98 18.48 -4.02
CA GLY A 165 31.14 19.73 -3.27
C GLY A 165 29.86 20.24 -2.59
N ILE A 166 28.82 19.38 -2.46
CA ILE A 166 27.54 19.74 -1.83
C ILE A 166 27.65 19.78 -0.31
N ILE A 167 28.45 18.89 0.26
CA ILE A 167 28.77 18.86 1.70
C ILE A 167 30.28 18.79 1.90
N HIS A 168 30.73 19.31 3.04
CA HIS A 168 32.16 19.31 3.42
C HIS A 168 32.48 18.33 4.55
N THR A 169 31.46 17.90 5.28
CA THR A 169 31.55 16.89 6.36
C THR A 169 30.50 15.83 6.20
N PRO A 170 30.78 14.57 6.55
CA PRO A 170 29.79 13.50 6.47
C PRO A 170 28.56 13.80 7.31
N ILE A 171 27.39 13.51 6.76
CA ILE A 171 26.11 13.59 7.47
C ILE A 171 25.86 12.26 8.17
N LEU A 172 25.45 12.33 9.43
CA LEU A 172 24.99 11.16 10.20
C LEU A 172 23.54 10.84 9.84
N TRP A 173 23.35 10.23 8.67
CA TRP A 173 22.01 9.97 8.11
C TRP A 173 21.12 9.15 9.05
N LEU A 174 21.64 8.07 9.61
CA LEU A 174 20.90 7.14 10.47
C LEU A 174 21.13 7.42 11.96
N GLY A 175 22.22 8.11 12.29
CA GLY A 175 22.61 8.45 13.67
C GLY A 175 22.05 9.78 14.17
N ASN A 176 21.37 10.57 13.33
CA ASN A 176 20.80 11.86 13.68
C ASN A 176 19.27 11.83 13.55
N ALA A 177 18.56 12.21 14.61
CA ALA A 177 17.08 12.18 14.66
C ALA A 177 16.42 12.98 13.52
N ARG A 178 17.06 14.05 13.04
CA ARG A 178 16.54 14.87 11.94
C ARG A 178 16.55 14.14 10.59
N TRP A 179 17.56 13.29 10.35
CA TRP A 179 17.76 12.65 9.05
C TRP A 179 17.29 11.21 8.98
N ALA A 180 17.18 10.53 10.13
CA ALA A 180 16.89 9.11 10.19
C ALA A 180 15.56 8.75 9.50
N MET A 181 14.47 9.47 9.78
CA MET A 181 13.19 9.24 9.15
C MET A 181 13.24 9.50 7.63
N THR A 182 13.91 10.56 7.20
CA THR A 182 14.10 10.86 5.77
C THR A 182 14.85 9.75 5.05
N SER A 183 15.90 9.20 5.66
CA SER A 183 16.68 8.08 5.10
C SER A 183 15.85 6.83 4.92
N VAL A 184 15.02 6.50 5.90
CA VAL A 184 14.10 5.35 5.83
C VAL A 184 13.03 5.57 4.75
N ILE A 185 12.48 6.80 4.65
CA ILE A 185 11.52 7.16 3.61
C ILE A 185 12.14 7.03 2.21
N VAL A 186 13.38 7.49 2.00
CA VAL A 186 14.07 7.37 0.70
C VAL A 186 14.23 5.91 0.30
N ALA A 187 14.65 5.04 1.21
CA ALA A 187 14.76 3.60 0.95
C ALA A 187 13.39 2.99 0.57
N ASN A 188 12.35 3.38 1.29
CA ASN A 188 10.99 2.90 1.03
C ASN A 188 10.45 3.40 -0.32
N VAL A 189 10.63 4.68 -0.64
CA VAL A 189 10.23 5.27 -1.93
C VAL A 189 10.91 4.55 -3.08
N TRP A 190 12.22 4.27 -2.98
CA TRP A 190 12.95 3.54 -4.00
C TRP A 190 12.36 2.14 -4.25
N SER A 191 12.03 1.41 -3.20
CA SER A 191 11.50 0.04 -3.31
C SER A 191 10.03 -0.03 -3.74
N THR A 192 9.23 1.01 -3.48
CA THR A 192 7.78 1.04 -3.76
C THR A 192 7.42 1.76 -5.06
N THR A 193 8.28 2.64 -5.58
CA THR A 193 8.08 3.35 -6.85
C THR A 193 7.74 2.42 -8.03
N PRO A 194 8.41 1.25 -8.20
CA PRO A 194 8.11 0.34 -9.30
C PRO A 194 6.67 -0.19 -9.31
N PHE A 195 6.06 -0.37 -8.16
CA PHE A 195 4.66 -0.76 -8.06
C PHE A 195 3.74 0.28 -8.71
N PHE A 196 3.94 1.56 -8.40
CA PHE A 196 3.18 2.65 -9.02
C PHE A 196 3.49 2.79 -10.50
N LEU A 197 4.75 2.64 -10.91
CA LEU A 197 5.15 2.62 -12.31
C LEU A 197 4.37 1.55 -13.09
N LEU A 198 4.33 0.32 -12.59
CA LEU A 198 3.60 -0.78 -13.22
C LEU A 198 2.11 -0.48 -13.31
N MET A 199 1.52 -0.03 -12.22
CA MET A 199 0.11 0.28 -12.10
C MET A 199 -0.33 1.39 -13.06
N PHE A 200 0.42 2.51 -13.11
CA PHE A 200 0.12 3.60 -14.01
C PHE A 200 0.40 3.25 -15.48
N THR A 201 1.43 2.46 -15.76
CA THR A 201 1.68 1.96 -17.12
C THR A 201 0.52 1.10 -17.62
N ALA A 202 -0.01 0.20 -16.79
CA ALA A 202 -1.17 -0.62 -17.13
C ALA A 202 -2.43 0.24 -17.34
N ALA A 203 -2.64 1.26 -16.49
CA ALA A 203 -3.76 2.18 -16.63
C ALA A 203 -3.64 3.06 -17.88
N LEU A 204 -2.44 3.55 -18.23
CA LEU A 204 -2.21 4.29 -19.47
C LEU A 204 -2.50 3.43 -20.71
N ALA A 205 -2.13 2.15 -20.68
CA ALA A 205 -2.42 1.22 -21.77
C ALA A 205 -3.93 0.94 -21.97
N SER A 206 -4.78 1.28 -21.01
CA SER A 206 -6.24 1.15 -21.12
C SER A 206 -6.93 2.37 -21.76
N VAL A 207 -6.20 3.45 -22.04
CA VAL A 207 -6.73 4.63 -22.71
C VAL A 207 -6.95 4.30 -24.19
N PRO A 208 -8.18 4.41 -24.75
CA PRO A 208 -8.43 4.12 -26.15
C PRO A 208 -7.64 5.06 -27.08
N ASN A 209 -6.97 4.49 -28.09
CA ASN A 209 -6.20 5.28 -29.06
C ASN A 209 -7.05 6.32 -29.78
N GLU A 210 -8.32 5.99 -30.08
CA GLU A 210 -9.28 6.87 -30.73
C GLU A 210 -9.49 8.19 -29.97
N VAL A 211 -9.54 8.12 -28.62
CA VAL A 211 -9.67 9.29 -27.76
C VAL A 211 -8.42 10.16 -27.81
N VAL A 212 -7.24 9.51 -27.81
CA VAL A 212 -5.95 10.22 -27.91
C VAL A 212 -5.79 10.87 -29.28
N GLU A 213 -6.19 10.18 -30.35
CA GLU A 213 -6.13 10.71 -31.74
C GLU A 213 -7.10 11.86 -31.95
N ALA A 214 -8.35 11.74 -31.47
CA ALA A 214 -9.33 12.83 -31.53
C ALA A 214 -8.81 14.10 -30.85
N ALA A 215 -8.23 13.95 -29.64
CA ALA A 215 -7.63 15.07 -28.91
C ALA A 215 -6.44 15.71 -29.66
N ARG A 216 -5.67 14.91 -30.40
CA ARG A 216 -4.58 15.45 -31.24
C ARG A 216 -5.13 16.25 -32.42
N VAL A 217 -6.22 15.78 -33.05
CA VAL A 217 -6.92 16.52 -34.12
C VAL A 217 -7.44 17.85 -33.59
N ASP A 218 -7.98 17.87 -32.37
CA ASP A 218 -8.42 19.09 -31.66
C ASP A 218 -7.26 19.98 -31.17
N ARG A 219 -6.01 19.63 -31.51
CA ARG A 219 -4.78 20.34 -31.10
C ARG A 219 -4.65 20.47 -29.59
N ALA A 220 -5.08 19.49 -28.82
CA ALA A 220 -4.88 19.46 -27.37
C ALA A 220 -3.38 19.46 -27.01
N GLY A 221 -2.95 20.48 -26.27
CA GLY A 221 -1.57 20.56 -25.78
C GLY A 221 -1.28 19.45 -24.75
N ALA A 222 0.00 19.20 -24.45
CA ALA A 222 0.46 18.14 -23.55
C ALA A 222 -0.22 18.17 -22.17
N LEU A 223 -0.39 19.36 -21.58
CA LEU A 223 -1.04 19.52 -20.28
C LEU A 223 -2.54 19.16 -20.34
N SER A 224 -3.24 19.59 -21.41
CA SER A 224 -4.66 19.24 -21.64
C SER A 224 -4.83 17.73 -21.86
N MET A 225 -3.94 17.12 -22.65
CA MET A 225 -3.90 15.67 -22.86
C MET A 225 -3.73 14.93 -21.53
N LEU A 226 -2.81 15.38 -20.68
CA LEU A 226 -2.58 14.77 -19.37
C LEU A 226 -3.79 14.94 -18.43
N THR A 227 -4.24 16.18 -18.22
CA THR A 227 -5.21 16.49 -17.16
C THR A 227 -6.64 16.14 -17.53
N ARG A 228 -7.05 16.31 -18.79
CA ARG A 228 -8.44 16.11 -19.23
C ARG A 228 -8.72 14.72 -19.82
N ILE A 229 -7.65 14.03 -20.29
CA ILE A 229 -7.80 12.74 -20.95
C ILE A 229 -7.16 11.65 -20.11
N LYS A 230 -5.83 11.65 -19.93
CA LYS A 230 -5.13 10.53 -19.27
C LYS A 230 -5.44 10.42 -17.78
N LEU A 231 -5.37 11.52 -17.04
CA LEU A 231 -5.54 11.52 -15.59
C LEU A 231 -6.88 10.94 -15.11
N PRO A 232 -8.03 11.19 -15.76
CA PRO A 232 -9.29 10.51 -15.44
C PRO A 232 -9.22 8.98 -15.54
N TYR A 233 -8.54 8.42 -16.56
CA TYR A 233 -8.34 6.98 -16.68
C TYR A 233 -7.39 6.41 -15.60
N LEU A 234 -6.38 7.18 -15.22
CA LEU A 234 -5.43 6.79 -14.17
C LEU A 234 -6.02 6.82 -12.77
N ARG A 235 -7.14 7.51 -12.57
CA ARG A 235 -7.71 7.77 -11.26
C ARG A 235 -8.00 6.50 -10.46
N THR A 236 -8.65 5.50 -11.07
CA THR A 236 -8.98 4.24 -10.41
C THR A 236 -7.71 3.50 -9.98
N ALA A 237 -6.71 3.44 -10.85
CA ALA A 237 -5.42 2.86 -10.52
C ALA A 237 -4.71 3.62 -9.40
N ALA A 238 -4.68 4.96 -9.48
CA ALA A 238 -4.08 5.80 -8.44
C ALA A 238 -4.72 5.57 -7.07
N VAL A 239 -6.05 5.52 -7.03
CA VAL A 239 -6.81 5.32 -5.80
C VAL A 239 -6.55 3.92 -5.22
N LEU A 240 -6.67 2.87 -6.02
CA LEU A 240 -6.41 1.49 -5.55
C LEU A 240 -4.96 1.30 -5.13
N GLY A 241 -4.01 1.84 -5.91
CA GLY A 241 -2.59 1.76 -5.58
C GLY A 241 -2.24 2.49 -4.28
N THR A 242 -2.81 3.67 -4.09
CA THR A 242 -2.63 4.42 -2.85
C THR A 242 -3.16 3.65 -1.64
N LEU A 243 -4.37 3.08 -1.73
CA LEU A 243 -4.94 2.28 -0.65
C LEU A 243 -4.04 1.10 -0.27
N LEU A 244 -3.62 0.31 -1.27
CA LEU A 244 -2.77 -0.85 -1.03
C LEU A 244 -1.43 -0.46 -0.41
N MET A 245 -0.79 0.61 -0.92
CA MET A 245 0.49 1.07 -0.40
C MET A 245 0.39 1.71 0.97
N VAL A 246 -0.69 2.41 1.30
CA VAL A 246 -0.91 2.91 2.66
C VAL A 246 -1.02 1.74 3.64
N ILE A 247 -1.83 0.73 3.35
CA ILE A 247 -1.96 -0.46 4.20
C ILE A 247 -0.61 -1.16 4.38
N GLN A 248 0.18 -1.31 3.30
CA GLN A 248 1.49 -1.95 3.35
C GLN A 248 2.49 -1.13 4.17
N ASN A 249 2.53 0.18 4.01
CA ASN A 249 3.45 1.05 4.74
C ASN A 249 3.11 1.16 6.23
N PHE A 250 1.83 1.15 6.59
CA PHE A 250 1.41 1.08 8.00
C PHE A 250 1.96 -0.17 8.71
N ASN A 251 2.23 -1.25 7.98
CA ASN A 251 2.72 -2.52 8.48
C ASN A 251 4.22 -2.76 8.21
N ASN A 252 4.96 -1.74 7.74
CA ASN A 252 6.33 -1.93 7.28
C ASN A 252 7.34 -1.95 8.44
N PHE A 253 7.30 -3.02 9.24
CA PHE A 253 8.28 -3.30 10.29
C PHE A 253 9.68 -3.61 9.74
N PRO A 254 9.86 -4.52 8.74
CA PRO A 254 11.19 -5.02 8.41
C PRO A 254 12.15 -3.94 7.91
N LEU A 255 11.68 -2.98 7.11
CA LEU A 255 12.54 -1.90 6.59
C LEU A 255 13.05 -1.01 7.72
N ILE A 256 12.12 -0.48 8.52
CA ILE A 256 12.42 0.49 9.57
C ILE A 256 13.30 -0.16 10.64
N TYR A 257 12.91 -1.34 11.11
CA TYR A 257 13.65 -2.04 12.17
C TYR A 257 15.06 -2.42 11.72
N SER A 258 15.24 -2.91 10.49
CA SER A 258 16.57 -3.27 9.98
C SER A 258 17.49 -2.08 9.73
N MET A 259 16.96 -0.90 9.43
CA MET A 259 17.76 0.30 9.21
C MET A 259 18.11 1.04 10.50
N THR A 260 17.17 1.21 11.41
CA THR A 260 17.31 2.15 12.53
C THR A 260 16.86 1.58 13.88
N LYS A 261 16.14 0.45 13.91
CA LYS A 261 15.50 -0.11 15.12
C LYS A 261 14.65 0.93 15.87
N GLY A 262 14.00 1.85 15.16
CA GLY A 262 13.22 2.94 15.76
C GLY A 262 14.03 4.18 16.17
N GLY A 263 15.37 4.09 16.20
CA GLY A 263 16.28 5.16 16.66
C GLY A 263 16.66 6.20 15.60
N PRO A 264 17.53 7.15 15.97
CA PRO A 264 17.93 7.47 17.35
C PRO A 264 16.82 8.19 18.13
N VAL A 265 16.75 7.98 19.43
CA VAL A 265 15.80 8.68 20.33
C VAL A 265 14.34 8.59 19.81
N ASN A 266 13.89 7.40 19.42
CA ASN A 266 12.56 7.11 18.88
C ASN A 266 12.19 7.87 17.59
N SER A 267 13.16 8.51 16.89
CA SER A 267 12.89 9.36 15.72
C SER A 267 12.33 8.61 14.50
N THR A 268 12.39 7.29 14.50
CA THR A 268 11.82 6.43 13.47
C THR A 268 10.90 5.34 14.06
N THR A 269 10.57 5.44 15.35
CA THR A 269 9.62 4.54 16.00
C THR A 269 8.22 4.82 15.46
N THR A 270 7.73 3.92 14.61
CA THR A 270 6.34 3.88 14.15
C THR A 270 5.50 3.00 15.07
N LEU A 271 4.17 3.02 14.92
CA LEU A 271 3.29 2.21 15.78
C LEU A 271 3.65 0.72 15.75
N VAL A 272 4.02 0.17 14.59
CA VAL A 272 4.43 -1.25 14.48
C VAL A 272 5.73 -1.52 15.24
N ILE A 273 6.69 -0.59 15.21
CA ILE A 273 7.93 -0.69 15.99
C ILE A 273 7.62 -0.57 17.48
N TYR A 274 6.79 0.38 17.87
CA TYR A 274 6.42 0.59 19.27
C TYR A 274 5.70 -0.62 19.85
N VAL A 275 4.77 -1.25 19.14
CA VAL A 275 4.15 -2.52 19.57
C VAL A 275 5.19 -3.61 19.77
N TYR A 276 6.18 -3.71 18.87
CA TYR A 276 7.25 -4.68 18.99
C TYR A 276 8.11 -4.44 20.25
N GLU A 277 8.56 -3.21 20.48
CA GLU A 277 9.35 -2.83 21.67
C GLU A 277 8.61 -3.14 22.98
N LEU A 278 7.32 -2.77 23.06
CA LEU A 278 6.49 -3.06 24.22
C LEU A 278 6.32 -4.55 24.47
N ALA A 279 6.11 -5.34 23.40
CA ALA A 279 5.81 -6.76 23.52
C ALA A 279 7.05 -7.61 23.78
N PHE A 280 8.17 -7.32 23.08
CA PHE A 280 9.34 -8.21 23.03
C PHE A 280 10.55 -7.67 23.77
N ASP A 281 10.72 -6.35 23.91
CA ASP A 281 11.83 -5.76 24.65
C ASP A 281 11.44 -5.44 26.09
N GLN A 282 10.20 -4.95 26.31
CA GLN A 282 9.66 -4.59 27.62
C GLN A 282 8.75 -5.67 28.23
N PHE A 283 8.33 -6.66 27.43
CA PHE A 283 7.46 -7.77 27.83
C PHE A 283 6.07 -7.35 28.36
N HIS A 284 5.60 -6.14 28.04
CA HIS A 284 4.31 -5.59 28.44
C HIS A 284 3.21 -5.95 27.42
N LEU A 285 2.85 -7.24 27.33
CA LEU A 285 1.91 -7.74 26.31
C LEU A 285 0.52 -7.10 26.37
N GLY A 286 0.00 -6.83 27.57
CA GLY A 286 -1.30 -6.20 27.73
C GLY A 286 -1.34 -4.80 27.12
N PHE A 287 -0.32 -3.98 27.42
CA PHE A 287 -0.20 -2.62 26.90
C PHE A 287 0.13 -2.61 25.40
N ALA A 288 1.06 -3.47 24.95
CA ALA A 288 1.36 -3.67 23.53
C ALA A 288 0.10 -4.03 22.72
N SER A 289 -0.74 -4.92 23.29
CA SER A 289 -2.01 -5.30 22.67
C SER A 289 -2.99 -4.12 22.56
N ALA A 290 -3.04 -3.23 23.56
CA ALA A 290 -3.88 -2.03 23.51
C ALA A 290 -3.43 -1.08 22.36
N VAL A 291 -2.11 -0.85 22.21
CA VAL A 291 -1.56 -0.09 21.07
C VAL A 291 -1.92 -0.76 19.75
N GLY A 292 -1.76 -2.10 19.64
CA GLY A 292 -2.09 -2.87 18.45
C GLY A 292 -3.57 -2.81 18.07
N VAL A 293 -4.49 -2.81 19.04
CA VAL A 293 -5.93 -2.66 18.80
C VAL A 293 -6.25 -1.26 18.26
N ILE A 294 -5.65 -0.20 18.82
CA ILE A 294 -5.83 1.17 18.31
C ILE A 294 -5.25 1.31 16.89
N TRP A 295 -4.06 0.77 16.67
CA TRP A 295 -3.44 0.73 15.34
C TRP A 295 -4.34 0.03 14.30
N LEU A 296 -4.90 -1.14 14.63
CA LEU A 296 -5.86 -1.84 13.78
C LEU A 296 -7.12 -0.99 13.52
N ALA A 297 -7.66 -0.35 14.56
CA ALA A 297 -8.84 0.52 14.44
C ALA A 297 -8.58 1.69 13.47
N ILE A 298 -7.42 2.33 13.56
CA ILE A 298 -7.01 3.42 12.66
C ILE A 298 -6.97 2.92 11.20
N LEU A 299 -6.36 1.75 10.94
CA LEU A 299 -6.32 1.15 9.62
C LEU A 299 -7.71 0.82 9.06
N LEU A 300 -8.60 0.27 9.89
CA LEU A 300 -9.97 -0.07 9.48
C LEU A 300 -10.78 1.19 9.15
N VAL A 301 -10.66 2.24 9.96
CA VAL A 301 -11.31 3.54 9.71
C VAL A 301 -10.79 4.13 8.40
N PHE A 302 -9.47 4.16 8.21
CA PHE A 302 -8.86 4.63 6.97
C PHE A 302 -9.38 3.85 5.75
N ALA A 303 -9.35 2.53 5.80
CA ALA A 303 -9.83 1.68 4.72
C ALA A 303 -11.33 1.90 4.42
N ALA A 304 -12.17 2.01 5.46
CA ALA A 304 -13.60 2.23 5.32
C ALA A 304 -13.91 3.60 4.69
N VAL A 305 -13.26 4.66 5.15
CA VAL A 305 -13.39 6.02 4.58
C VAL A 305 -12.96 6.01 3.11
N PHE A 306 -11.82 5.39 2.82
CA PHE A 306 -11.26 5.35 1.48
C PHE A 306 -12.18 4.58 0.49
N ILE A 307 -12.72 3.42 0.91
CA ILE A 307 -13.67 2.64 0.11
C ILE A 307 -14.98 3.44 -0.14
N ARG A 308 -15.48 4.17 0.85
CA ARG A 308 -16.66 5.03 0.67
C ARG A 308 -16.42 6.13 -0.37
N LEU A 309 -15.29 6.84 -0.26
CA LEU A 309 -14.91 7.88 -1.22
C LEU A 309 -14.73 7.34 -2.65
N MET A 310 -14.31 6.07 -2.79
CA MET A 310 -14.27 5.41 -4.11
C MET A 310 -15.67 5.15 -4.66
N LYS A 311 -16.58 4.60 -3.84
CA LYS A 311 -17.92 4.22 -4.29
C LYS A 311 -18.73 5.40 -4.80
N GLU A 312 -18.67 6.55 -4.12
CA GLU A 312 -19.37 7.78 -4.50
C GLU A 312 -18.87 8.40 -5.82
N ARG A 313 -17.68 8.01 -6.28
CA ARG A 313 -17.04 8.61 -7.46
C ARG A 313 -16.99 7.67 -8.67
N VAL A 314 -17.39 6.41 -8.52
CA VAL A 314 -17.47 5.40 -9.60
C VAL A 314 -18.93 5.15 -10.01
N SER A 315 -19.90 5.58 -9.20
CA SER A 315 -21.33 5.63 -9.54
C SER A 315 -21.67 6.96 -10.23
#